data_b5afb062920da76726a6210c960578dc
#
_entry.id   b5afb062920da76726a6210c960578dc
#
_cell.length_a   1.000
_cell.length_b   1.000
_cell.length_c   1.000
_cell.angle_alpha   90.00
_cell.angle_beta   90.00
_cell.angle_gamma   90.00
#
_symmetry.space_group_name_H-M   'P 1'
#
loop_
_entity.id
_entity.type
_entity.pdbx_description
1 polymer ?
#
loop_
_entity_poly.entity_id
_entity_poly.type
_entity_poly.pdbx_seq_one_letter_code
_entity_poly.pdbx_strand_id
1 'polypeptide(L)'
;MGTRDYASQRDSFFVDSGMSYNGTNIVSTALSRTVTIQNIGSNGYTTGEIVNITVAASVGSANVFKYQSNGLTTDVQDAIVLVDGTNSYRLDILTITSATTATAKVNQSIPNSLQNAATSNFEIAEKTLTGLSHLVGKTVSILADGAVHPSKVVDSNGGIVLNRAASVVHIGLPYVCDLQTLPLALQTEAFGQGRVKNLNHAWLRVFESSGIFAGPTSEKLTEAKQRTTEPFGVPPNLKTTDIKIMLTPSWQDYGQIFI
;
A
#
# COMPACT_ATOMS: atom_id res chain seq x y z
N MET A 1 -26.18 4.90 -9.64
CA MET A 1 -24.97 5.11 -8.84
C MET A 1 -24.34 3.73 -8.62
N GLY A 2 -23.24 3.44 -9.30
CA GLY A 2 -22.53 2.16 -9.08
C GLY A 2 -21.87 2.18 -7.70
N THR A 3 -22.19 1.20 -6.88
CA THR A 3 -21.42 0.92 -5.66
C THR A 3 -20.01 0.59 -6.09
N ARG A 4 -19.04 1.42 -5.74
CA ARG A 4 -17.62 1.05 -5.83
C ARG A 4 -17.33 0.15 -4.63
N ASP A 5 -17.37 -1.15 -4.85
CA ASP A 5 -16.84 -2.12 -3.90
C ASP A 5 -15.32 -2.00 -3.92
N TYR A 6 -14.75 -1.29 -2.96
CA TYR A 6 -13.33 -1.34 -2.71
C TYR A 6 -13.02 -2.64 -1.98
N ALA A 7 -12.61 -3.62 -2.74
CA ALA A 7 -12.40 -4.98 -2.22
C ALA A 7 -11.28 -5.06 -1.18
N SER A 8 -10.32 -4.15 -1.18
CA SER A 8 -9.25 -4.12 -0.18
C SER A 8 -8.60 -2.74 -0.04
N GLN A 9 -7.94 -2.51 1.09
CA GLN A 9 -7.16 -1.30 1.32
C GLN A 9 -5.98 -1.16 0.35
N ARG A 10 -5.47 -2.27 -0.21
CA ARG A 10 -4.41 -2.27 -1.23
C ARG A 10 -4.84 -1.55 -2.51
N ASP A 11 -6.15 -1.51 -2.77
CA ASP A 11 -6.74 -0.92 -3.98
C ASP A 11 -7.41 0.44 -3.73
N SER A 12 -7.43 0.89 -2.47
CA SER A 12 -8.05 2.16 -2.05
C SER A 12 -7.10 3.33 -2.26
N PHE A 13 -6.97 3.78 -3.50
CA PHE A 13 -6.03 4.84 -3.85
C PHE A 13 -6.60 5.79 -4.90
N PHE A 14 -6.48 7.09 -4.65
CA PHE A 14 -6.94 8.15 -5.54
C PHE A 14 -5.78 9.05 -5.92
N VAL A 15 -5.40 9.03 -7.19
CA VAL A 15 -4.37 9.89 -7.76
C VAL A 15 -4.77 10.29 -9.17
N ASP A 16 -4.19 11.37 -9.67
CA ASP A 16 -4.30 11.76 -11.06
C ASP A 16 -3.14 11.16 -11.87
N SER A 17 -3.41 10.85 -13.15
CA SER A 17 -2.42 10.33 -14.11
C SER A 17 -1.67 9.10 -13.59
N GLY A 18 -2.37 8.25 -12.82
CA GLY A 18 -1.78 7.17 -12.07
C GLY A 18 -1.41 5.95 -12.91
N MET A 19 -0.43 5.19 -12.38
CA MET A 19 -0.05 3.86 -12.82
C MET A 19 -0.17 2.88 -11.65
N SER A 20 -0.59 1.64 -11.95
CA SER A 20 -0.63 0.56 -10.97
C SER A 20 0.28 -0.58 -11.40
N TYR A 21 1.07 -1.10 -10.46
CA TYR A 21 1.80 -2.34 -10.57
C TYR A 21 1.07 -3.42 -9.75
N ASN A 22 0.89 -4.59 -10.34
CA ASN A 22 0.32 -5.74 -9.65
C ASN A 22 1.19 -6.97 -9.94
N GLY A 23 1.91 -7.43 -8.94
CA GLY A 23 2.80 -8.58 -8.99
C GLY A 23 2.14 -9.93 -8.68
N THR A 24 0.82 -9.96 -8.49
CA THR A 24 0.09 -11.23 -8.22
C THR A 24 0.29 -12.22 -9.38
N ASN A 25 0.68 -13.45 -9.04
CA ASN A 25 0.78 -14.51 -10.02
C ASN A 25 -0.61 -14.93 -10.52
N ILE A 26 -0.89 -14.65 -11.79
CA ILE A 26 -2.17 -15.01 -12.41
C ILE A 26 -2.00 -16.35 -13.12
N VAL A 27 -2.76 -17.35 -12.68
CA VAL A 27 -2.86 -18.64 -13.38
C VAL A 27 -3.92 -18.54 -14.48
N SER A 28 -3.53 -18.85 -15.70
CA SER A 28 -4.40 -18.82 -16.88
C SER A 28 -4.08 -20.00 -17.82
N THR A 29 -4.83 -20.13 -18.90
CA THR A 29 -4.55 -21.11 -19.95
C THR A 29 -3.22 -20.86 -20.68
N ALA A 30 -2.70 -19.61 -20.63
CA ALA A 30 -1.45 -19.20 -21.27
C ALA A 30 -0.26 -19.16 -20.30
N LEU A 31 -0.50 -19.11 -18.98
CA LEU A 31 0.55 -19.02 -17.98
C LEU A 31 0.10 -19.74 -16.70
N SER A 32 0.89 -20.74 -16.28
CA SER A 32 0.68 -21.44 -15.02
C SER A 32 2.03 -21.65 -14.33
N ARG A 33 2.35 -20.78 -13.39
CA ARG A 33 3.60 -20.79 -12.62
C ARG A 33 3.34 -21.23 -11.19
N THR A 34 4.30 -21.97 -10.65
CA THR A 34 4.34 -22.35 -9.24
C THR A 34 5.70 -21.99 -8.65
N VAL A 35 5.73 -21.66 -7.38
CA VAL A 35 6.96 -21.46 -6.61
C VAL A 35 7.09 -22.55 -5.56
N THR A 36 8.30 -23.06 -5.38
CA THR A 36 8.66 -24.03 -4.34
C THR A 36 9.78 -23.44 -3.51
N ILE A 37 9.66 -23.55 -2.19
CA ILE A 37 10.70 -23.12 -1.25
C ILE A 37 11.33 -24.35 -0.62
N GLN A 38 12.66 -24.38 -0.61
CA GLN A 38 13.45 -25.47 -0.05
C GLN A 38 14.49 -24.91 0.93
N ASN A 39 14.71 -25.60 2.04
CA ASN A 39 15.78 -25.26 2.97
C ASN A 39 17.16 -25.46 2.33
N ILE A 40 18.17 -24.75 2.84
CA ILE A 40 19.57 -24.88 2.44
C ILE A 40 20.33 -25.54 3.57
N GLY A 41 20.82 -26.75 3.33
CA GLY A 41 21.58 -27.50 4.32
C GLY A 41 20.76 -27.80 5.58
N SER A 42 21.26 -27.36 6.73
CA SER A 42 20.55 -27.46 8.04
C SER A 42 19.65 -26.28 8.38
N ASN A 43 19.54 -25.28 7.51
CA ASN A 43 18.64 -24.15 7.72
C ASN A 43 17.18 -24.63 7.69
N GLY A 44 16.33 -24.00 8.49
CA GLY A 44 14.90 -24.27 8.50
C GLY A 44 14.11 -23.22 7.69
N TYR A 45 12.89 -22.97 8.13
CA TYR A 45 11.96 -22.03 7.51
C TYR A 45 11.55 -20.92 8.49
N THR A 46 12.39 -20.67 9.49
CA THR A 46 12.14 -19.67 10.51
C THR A 46 12.70 -18.30 10.12
N THR A 47 12.22 -17.27 10.81
CA THR A 47 12.62 -15.87 10.54
C THR A 47 14.14 -15.70 10.61
N GLY A 48 14.71 -15.12 9.57
CA GLY A 48 16.15 -14.85 9.44
C GLY A 48 16.93 -15.91 8.67
N GLU A 49 16.38 -17.11 8.48
CA GLU A 49 17.03 -18.18 7.74
C GLU A 49 16.98 -17.95 6.22
N ILE A 50 17.86 -18.66 5.51
CA ILE A 50 17.98 -18.53 4.06
C ILE A 50 17.44 -19.81 3.41
N VAL A 51 16.60 -19.63 2.40
CA VAL A 51 15.97 -20.70 1.64
C VAL A 51 16.24 -20.57 0.15
N ASN A 52 16.17 -21.68 -0.56
CA ASN A 52 16.13 -21.70 -2.02
C ASN A 52 14.71 -21.48 -2.51
N ILE A 53 14.55 -20.66 -3.55
CA ILE A 53 13.32 -20.47 -4.27
C ILE A 53 13.51 -21.04 -5.67
N THR A 54 12.58 -21.89 -6.10
CA THR A 54 12.53 -22.43 -7.47
C THR A 54 11.16 -22.14 -8.05
N VAL A 55 11.13 -21.55 -9.25
CA VAL A 55 9.91 -21.30 -10.00
C VAL A 55 9.83 -22.31 -11.15
N ALA A 56 8.69 -22.95 -11.29
CA ALA A 56 8.37 -23.85 -12.39
C ALA A 56 7.10 -23.34 -13.11
N ALA A 57 6.93 -23.71 -14.38
CA ALA A 57 5.72 -23.44 -15.12
C ALA A 57 5.29 -24.73 -15.85
N SER A 58 4.01 -25.08 -15.72
CA SER A 58 3.40 -26.13 -16.53
C SER A 58 2.96 -25.61 -17.89
N VAL A 59 2.67 -24.31 -17.99
CA VAL A 59 2.32 -23.59 -19.23
C VAL A 59 2.99 -22.22 -19.20
N GLY A 60 3.54 -21.79 -20.32
CA GLY A 60 4.21 -20.52 -20.49
C GLY A 60 5.64 -20.50 -19.92
N SER A 61 6.16 -19.31 -19.63
CA SER A 61 7.52 -19.13 -19.14
C SER A 61 7.58 -19.17 -17.61
N ALA A 62 8.51 -19.95 -17.06
CA ALA A 62 8.86 -19.96 -15.65
C ALA A 62 9.78 -18.80 -15.24
N ASN A 63 10.27 -18.00 -16.18
CA ASN A 63 11.19 -16.90 -15.90
C ASN A 63 10.51 -15.81 -15.08
N VAL A 64 10.93 -15.63 -13.84
CA VAL A 64 10.44 -14.64 -12.89
C VAL A 64 11.55 -13.66 -12.54
N PHE A 65 12.77 -14.17 -12.37
CA PHE A 65 13.91 -13.37 -11.94
C PHE A 65 14.62 -12.71 -13.14
N LYS A 66 15.00 -11.45 -13.00
CA LYS A 66 15.72 -10.67 -14.00
C LYS A 66 17.21 -11.08 -14.03
N TYR A 67 17.48 -12.32 -14.39
CA TYR A 67 18.82 -12.88 -14.48
C TYR A 67 19.48 -12.49 -15.79
N GLN A 68 20.73 -12.01 -15.73
CA GLN A 68 21.56 -11.72 -16.86
C GLN A 68 22.79 -12.67 -16.87
N SER A 69 23.10 -13.25 -18.02
CA SER A 69 24.19 -14.20 -18.20
C SER A 69 25.59 -13.63 -17.91
N ASN A 70 25.72 -12.30 -17.86
CA ASN A 70 26.96 -11.60 -17.47
C ASN A 70 27.15 -11.49 -15.94
N GLY A 71 26.29 -12.12 -15.14
CA GLY A 71 26.33 -12.07 -13.67
C GLY A 71 25.72 -10.82 -13.04
N LEU A 72 25.23 -9.88 -13.84
CA LEU A 72 24.49 -8.73 -13.33
C LEU A 72 23.03 -9.13 -13.09
N THR A 73 22.54 -8.95 -11.88
CA THR A 73 21.16 -9.21 -11.49
C THR A 73 20.53 -7.93 -10.97
N THR A 74 19.27 -7.68 -11.33
CA THR A 74 18.55 -6.45 -10.96
C THR A 74 17.52 -6.65 -9.87
N ASP A 75 17.14 -7.90 -9.58
CA ASP A 75 16.11 -8.24 -8.59
C ASP A 75 16.64 -8.41 -7.16
N VAL A 76 17.94 -8.19 -6.94
CA VAL A 76 18.50 -8.15 -5.59
C VAL A 76 17.85 -7.00 -4.83
N GLN A 77 17.27 -7.30 -3.65
CA GLN A 77 16.41 -6.44 -2.82
C GLN A 77 14.92 -6.45 -3.20
N ASP A 78 14.52 -7.14 -4.25
CA ASP A 78 13.14 -7.47 -4.52
C ASP A 78 12.69 -8.66 -3.65
N ALA A 79 11.43 -9.03 -3.70
CA ALA A 79 10.91 -10.10 -2.85
C ALA A 79 9.86 -10.94 -3.56
N ILE A 80 9.69 -12.17 -3.08
CA ILE A 80 8.50 -12.99 -3.34
C ILE A 80 7.67 -13.05 -2.07
N VAL A 81 6.37 -12.90 -2.24
CA VAL A 81 5.39 -13.02 -1.16
C VAL A 81 4.53 -14.25 -1.44
N LEU A 82 4.54 -15.21 -0.52
CA LEU A 82 3.64 -16.37 -0.58
C LEU A 82 2.34 -16.02 0.12
N VAL A 83 1.23 -16.44 -0.46
CA VAL A 83 -0.11 -16.20 0.08
C VAL A 83 -0.74 -17.52 0.48
N ASP A 84 -1.17 -17.63 1.75
CA ASP A 84 -1.89 -18.80 2.30
C ASP A 84 -3.14 -18.30 3.02
N GLY A 85 -4.26 -18.33 2.32
CA GLY A 85 -5.52 -17.73 2.78
C GLY A 85 -5.39 -16.23 2.98
N THR A 86 -5.54 -15.76 4.23
CA THR A 86 -5.39 -14.34 4.61
C THR A 86 -3.96 -13.98 5.03
N ASN A 87 -3.07 -14.96 5.15
CA ASN A 87 -1.70 -14.74 5.59
C ASN A 87 -0.75 -14.58 4.41
N SER A 88 0.24 -13.72 4.56
CA SER A 88 1.30 -13.50 3.58
C SER A 88 2.67 -13.68 4.21
N TYR A 89 3.57 -14.36 3.51
CA TYR A 89 4.91 -14.69 3.98
C TYR A 89 5.93 -14.14 2.99
N ARG A 90 6.66 -13.13 3.43
CA ARG A 90 7.62 -12.44 2.58
C ARG A 90 9.00 -13.08 2.64
N LEU A 91 9.62 -13.21 1.47
CA LEU A 91 10.94 -13.73 1.22
C LEU A 91 11.75 -12.66 0.47
N ASP A 92 12.70 -12.01 1.13
CA ASP A 92 13.54 -11.01 0.49
C ASP A 92 14.68 -11.69 -0.28
N ILE A 93 14.79 -11.41 -1.59
CA ILE A 93 15.78 -12.04 -2.48
C ILE A 93 17.18 -11.54 -2.13
N LEU A 94 18.09 -12.49 -1.92
CA LEU A 94 19.50 -12.22 -1.64
C LEU A 94 20.38 -12.41 -2.87
N THR A 95 20.21 -13.53 -3.58
CA THR A 95 20.96 -13.82 -4.79
C THR A 95 20.09 -14.49 -5.83
N ILE A 96 20.36 -14.23 -7.10
CA ILE A 96 19.69 -14.87 -8.22
C ILE A 96 20.71 -15.77 -8.91
N THR A 97 20.40 -17.05 -9.05
CA THR A 97 21.26 -18.04 -9.67
C THR A 97 20.83 -18.37 -11.11
N SER A 98 19.57 -18.18 -11.42
CA SER A 98 19.02 -18.30 -12.77
C SER A 98 17.73 -17.50 -12.92
N ALA A 99 17.14 -17.47 -14.11
CA ALA A 99 15.83 -16.84 -14.33
C ALA A 99 14.68 -17.52 -13.56
N THR A 100 14.92 -18.71 -12.99
CA THR A 100 13.91 -19.49 -12.25
C THR A 100 14.34 -19.86 -10.83
N THR A 101 15.57 -19.55 -10.43
CA THR A 101 16.10 -19.94 -9.11
C THR A 101 16.80 -18.77 -8.42
N ALA A 102 16.54 -18.63 -7.14
CA ALA A 102 17.11 -17.59 -6.28
C ALA A 102 17.29 -18.12 -4.85
N THR A 103 18.09 -17.41 -4.05
CA THR A 103 18.07 -17.57 -2.60
C THR A 103 17.42 -16.37 -1.96
N ALA A 104 16.68 -16.60 -0.88
CA ALA A 104 16.01 -15.53 -0.17
C ALA A 104 16.04 -15.71 1.33
N LYS A 105 15.94 -14.58 2.04
CA LYS A 105 15.83 -14.53 3.49
C LYS A 105 14.36 -14.59 3.90
N VAL A 106 14.07 -15.46 4.85
CA VAL A 106 12.73 -15.59 5.44
C VAL A 106 12.49 -14.44 6.43
N ASN A 107 11.47 -13.64 6.18
CA ASN A 107 11.11 -12.52 7.08
C ASN A 107 10.12 -12.93 8.17
N GLN A 108 9.33 -13.97 7.92
CA GLN A 108 8.34 -14.52 8.83
C GLN A 108 8.32 -16.04 8.67
N SER A 109 8.29 -16.78 9.78
CA SER A 109 8.31 -18.25 9.76
C SER A 109 7.23 -18.82 8.84
N ILE A 110 7.66 -19.73 7.95
CA ILE A 110 6.80 -20.30 6.90
C ILE A 110 6.11 -21.54 7.45
N PRO A 111 4.79 -21.68 7.29
CA PRO A 111 4.05 -22.82 7.77
C PRO A 111 4.40 -24.09 6.99
N ASN A 112 4.23 -25.24 7.63
CA ASN A 112 4.57 -26.56 7.05
C ASN A 112 3.85 -26.84 5.72
N SER A 113 2.65 -26.24 5.51
CA SER A 113 1.88 -26.35 4.26
C SER A 113 2.61 -25.81 3.03
N LEU A 114 3.50 -24.84 3.22
CA LEU A 114 4.25 -24.19 2.15
C LEU A 114 5.71 -24.67 2.06
N GLN A 115 6.18 -25.47 2.99
CA GLN A 115 7.55 -25.98 3.00
C GLN A 115 7.70 -27.16 2.01
N ASN A 116 8.63 -27.05 1.07
CA ASN A 116 8.87 -28.03 0.01
C ASN A 116 7.64 -28.32 -0.88
N ALA A 117 6.61 -27.48 -0.80
CA ALA A 117 5.37 -27.62 -1.56
C ALA A 117 5.32 -26.57 -2.68
N ALA A 118 4.89 -26.98 -3.86
CA ALA A 118 4.66 -26.06 -4.97
C ALA A 118 3.34 -25.30 -4.76
N THR A 119 3.40 -23.99 -4.78
CA THR A 119 2.21 -23.13 -4.70
C THR A 119 2.13 -22.16 -5.88
N SER A 120 0.92 -21.98 -6.41
CA SER A 120 0.63 -20.95 -7.42
C SER A 120 0.25 -19.59 -6.78
N ASN A 121 -0.03 -19.57 -5.47
CA ASN A 121 -0.44 -18.40 -4.74
C ASN A 121 0.79 -17.63 -4.25
N PHE A 122 1.36 -16.84 -5.12
CA PHE A 122 2.48 -15.97 -4.80
C PHE A 122 2.40 -14.65 -5.54
N GLU A 123 3.11 -13.66 -5.04
CA GLU A 123 3.23 -12.34 -5.61
C GLU A 123 4.70 -11.98 -5.79
N ILE A 124 5.01 -11.26 -6.85
CA ILE A 124 6.35 -10.72 -7.10
C ILE A 124 6.35 -9.28 -6.61
N ALA A 125 7.19 -8.98 -5.64
CA ALA A 125 7.37 -7.63 -5.15
C ALA A 125 8.60 -7.00 -5.79
N GLU A 126 8.42 -5.84 -6.41
CA GLU A 126 9.49 -5.07 -7.05
C GLU A 126 9.82 -3.80 -6.27
N LYS A 127 11.09 -3.45 -6.27
CA LYS A 127 11.59 -2.22 -5.65
C LYS A 127 11.71 -1.08 -6.65
N THR A 128 12.09 -1.40 -7.90
CA THR A 128 12.25 -0.42 -8.96
C THR A 128 11.10 -0.52 -9.95
N LEU A 129 10.33 0.55 -10.07
CA LEU A 129 9.18 0.63 -10.97
C LEU A 129 9.46 1.64 -12.08
N THR A 130 9.09 1.29 -13.31
CA THR A 130 9.26 2.10 -14.52
C THR A 130 7.92 2.30 -15.21
N GLY A 131 7.89 3.12 -16.26
CA GLY A 131 6.67 3.39 -17.04
C GLY A 131 6.01 4.73 -16.72
N LEU A 132 6.65 5.57 -15.88
CA LEU A 132 6.16 6.88 -15.47
C LEU A 132 6.76 8.03 -16.32
N SER A 133 7.06 7.79 -17.59
CA SER A 133 7.69 8.79 -18.47
C SER A 133 6.89 10.10 -18.60
N HIS A 134 5.56 10.03 -18.45
CA HIS A 134 4.66 11.19 -18.46
C HIS A 134 4.74 12.03 -17.16
N LEU A 135 5.36 11.51 -16.11
CA LEU A 135 5.51 12.16 -14.79
C LEU A 135 6.96 12.51 -14.45
N VAL A 136 7.88 12.47 -15.40
CA VAL A 136 9.30 12.80 -15.19
C VAL A 136 9.46 14.16 -14.49
N GLY A 137 10.25 14.20 -13.42
CA GLY A 137 10.49 15.39 -12.60
C GLY A 137 9.34 15.78 -11.67
N LYS A 138 8.21 15.07 -11.70
CA LYS A 138 7.10 15.32 -10.77
C LYS A 138 7.26 14.53 -9.48
N THR A 139 6.78 15.10 -8.38
CA THR A 139 6.65 14.40 -7.10
C THR A 139 5.35 13.61 -7.12
N VAL A 140 5.44 12.31 -6.92
CA VAL A 140 4.30 11.39 -6.94
C VAL A 140 3.98 10.86 -5.54
N SER A 141 2.71 10.63 -5.29
CA SER A 141 2.22 9.87 -4.14
C SER A 141 2.15 8.40 -4.47
N ILE A 142 2.43 7.56 -3.48
CA ILE A 142 2.59 6.12 -3.66
C ILE A 142 1.85 5.39 -2.54
N LEU A 143 1.00 4.45 -2.92
CA LEU A 143 0.46 3.43 -2.03
C LEU A 143 1.13 2.09 -2.37
N ALA A 144 1.84 1.50 -1.42
CA ALA A 144 2.58 0.25 -1.60
C ALA A 144 2.04 -0.82 -0.64
N ASP A 145 1.49 -1.90 -1.15
CA ASP A 145 0.84 -2.99 -0.39
C ASP A 145 -0.20 -2.47 0.64
N GLY A 146 -0.93 -1.42 0.29
CA GLY A 146 -1.94 -0.79 1.14
C GLY A 146 -1.40 0.18 2.20
N ALA A 147 -0.09 0.42 2.22
CA ALA A 147 0.54 1.41 3.09
C ALA A 147 1.00 2.64 2.31
N VAL A 148 0.82 3.82 2.88
CA VAL A 148 1.32 5.06 2.29
C VAL A 148 2.85 5.05 2.35
N HIS A 149 3.47 5.13 1.18
CA HIS A 149 4.92 5.23 1.03
C HIS A 149 5.31 6.72 0.93
N PRO A 150 6.49 7.12 1.42
CA PRO A 150 6.98 8.48 1.23
C PRO A 150 7.00 8.88 -0.25
N SER A 151 6.59 10.10 -0.56
CA SER A 151 6.58 10.62 -1.93
C SER A 151 7.97 10.54 -2.56
N LYS A 152 8.01 10.30 -3.87
CA LYS A 152 9.24 10.23 -4.67
C LYS A 152 9.16 11.16 -5.85
N VAL A 153 10.31 11.61 -6.34
CA VAL A 153 10.42 12.30 -7.63
C VAL A 153 10.71 11.26 -8.71
N VAL A 154 9.96 11.31 -9.80
CA VAL A 154 10.18 10.43 -10.96
C VAL A 154 11.48 10.84 -11.65
N ASP A 155 12.37 9.88 -11.89
CA ASP A 155 13.66 10.10 -12.51
C ASP A 155 13.55 10.41 -14.03
N SER A 156 14.66 10.75 -14.65
CA SER A 156 14.73 11.09 -16.09
C SER A 156 14.36 9.93 -17.02
N ASN A 157 14.38 8.68 -16.52
CA ASN A 157 14.02 7.49 -17.28
C ASN A 157 12.56 7.07 -17.07
N GLY A 158 11.78 7.86 -16.31
CA GLY A 158 10.42 7.53 -15.95
C GLY A 158 10.33 6.42 -14.90
N GLY A 159 11.32 6.35 -14.00
CA GLY A 159 11.39 5.35 -12.94
C GLY A 159 11.31 5.94 -11.54
N ILE A 160 10.99 5.09 -10.57
CA ILE A 160 11.11 5.36 -9.14
C ILE A 160 11.67 4.14 -8.42
N VAL A 161 12.35 4.38 -7.30
CA VAL A 161 12.85 3.32 -6.43
C VAL A 161 12.14 3.41 -5.08
N LEU A 162 11.40 2.38 -4.71
CA LEU A 162 10.73 2.26 -3.42
C LEU A 162 11.75 2.04 -2.30
N ASN A 163 11.40 2.41 -1.07
CA ASN A 163 12.24 2.13 0.10
C ASN A 163 12.26 0.62 0.40
N ARG A 164 11.15 -0.06 0.12
CA ARG A 164 10.97 -1.52 0.24
C ARG A 164 10.20 -2.02 -0.97
N ALA A 165 10.57 -3.18 -1.50
CA ALA A 165 9.83 -3.82 -2.59
C ALA A 165 8.39 -4.11 -2.18
N ALA A 166 7.44 -3.91 -3.09
CA ALA A 166 6.02 -4.12 -2.87
C ALA A 166 5.38 -4.84 -4.06
N SER A 167 4.36 -5.64 -3.79
CA SER A 167 3.69 -6.49 -4.79
C SER A 167 2.49 -5.80 -5.45
N VAL A 168 1.83 -4.89 -4.76
CA VAL A 168 0.78 -4.03 -5.34
C VAL A 168 1.12 -2.59 -5.05
N VAL A 169 1.31 -1.80 -6.10
CA VAL A 169 1.71 -0.40 -5.98
C VAL A 169 0.85 0.48 -6.87
N HIS A 170 0.33 1.55 -6.29
CA HIS A 170 -0.37 2.61 -7.02
C HIS A 170 0.43 3.90 -6.90
N ILE A 171 0.67 4.56 -8.03
CA ILE A 171 1.53 5.74 -8.13
C ILE A 171 0.83 6.79 -8.96
N GLY A 172 0.88 8.05 -8.56
CA GLY A 172 0.35 9.14 -9.37
C GLY A 172 0.51 10.51 -8.72
N LEU A 173 -0.03 11.53 -9.37
CA LEU A 173 0.00 12.89 -8.83
C LEU A 173 -0.99 13.02 -7.68
N PRO A 174 -0.57 13.53 -6.53
CA PRO A 174 -1.47 13.80 -5.42
C PRO A 174 -2.43 14.95 -5.77
N TYR A 175 -3.64 14.85 -5.29
CA TYR A 175 -4.56 15.98 -5.24
C TYR A 175 -5.22 16.02 -3.86
N VAL A 176 -5.60 17.21 -3.43
CA VAL A 176 -6.26 17.44 -2.16
C VAL A 176 -7.77 17.54 -2.41
N CYS A 177 -8.55 16.85 -1.58
CA CYS A 177 -10.00 16.97 -1.57
C CYS A 177 -10.41 17.73 -0.31
N ASP A 178 -10.76 18.99 -0.46
CA ASP A 178 -11.18 19.84 0.64
C ASP A 178 -12.70 19.99 0.66
N LEU A 179 -13.28 19.85 1.84
CA LEU A 179 -14.68 20.12 2.09
C LEU A 179 -14.80 21.18 3.18
N GLN A 180 -15.51 22.25 2.88
CA GLN A 180 -15.85 23.28 3.85
C GLN A 180 -17.36 23.26 4.11
N THR A 181 -17.77 23.16 5.37
CA THR A 181 -19.17 23.22 5.74
C THR A 181 -19.73 24.64 5.56
N LEU A 182 -21.04 24.74 5.41
CA LEU A 182 -21.71 26.03 5.46
C LEU A 182 -21.56 26.64 6.87
N PRO A 183 -21.69 27.98 6.98
CA PRO A 183 -21.75 28.66 8.27
C PRO A 183 -22.85 28.10 9.16
N LEU A 184 -22.51 27.80 10.41
CA LEU A 184 -23.49 27.31 11.38
C LEU A 184 -24.41 28.48 11.83
N ALA A 185 -25.66 28.47 11.37
CA ALA A 185 -26.70 29.38 11.83
C ALA A 185 -27.60 28.61 12.78
N LEU A 186 -27.50 28.86 14.08
CA LEU A 186 -28.44 28.34 15.09
C LEU A 186 -29.59 29.34 15.25
N GLN A 187 -30.79 28.87 14.99
CA GLN A 187 -32.02 29.67 15.23
C GLN A 187 -32.41 29.54 16.70
N THR A 188 -31.85 30.40 17.51
CA THR A 188 -32.27 30.64 18.90
C THR A 188 -33.09 31.94 18.96
N GLU A 189 -33.47 32.41 20.12
CA GLU A 189 -34.27 33.65 20.31
C GLU A 189 -33.70 34.93 19.65
N ALA A 190 -32.50 34.85 19.09
CA ALA A 190 -31.85 35.86 18.27
C ALA A 190 -31.10 35.21 17.10
N PHE A 191 -31.00 35.94 15.95
CA PHE A 191 -30.21 35.47 14.80
C PHE A 191 -28.81 35.07 15.24
N GLY A 192 -28.47 33.77 15.13
CA GLY A 192 -27.16 33.22 15.45
C GLY A 192 -26.11 33.54 14.40
N GLN A 193 -26.47 34.15 13.28
CA GLN A 193 -25.57 34.58 12.22
C GLN A 193 -24.77 35.81 12.67
N GLY A 194 -23.45 35.80 12.52
CA GLY A 194 -22.57 36.87 12.96
C GLY A 194 -22.18 36.83 14.45
N ARG A 195 -22.60 35.85 15.23
CA ARG A 195 -22.11 35.64 16.59
C ARG A 195 -20.88 34.78 16.58
N VAL A 196 -19.91 35.17 17.38
CA VAL A 196 -18.64 34.39 17.57
C VAL A 196 -18.97 33.03 18.14
N LYS A 197 -18.45 31.98 17.50
CA LYS A 197 -18.64 30.58 17.85
C LYS A 197 -17.30 29.91 18.06
N ASN A 198 -17.27 28.92 18.96
CA ASN A 198 -16.12 28.06 19.16
C ASN A 198 -16.56 26.61 18.98
N LEU A 199 -15.90 25.91 18.07
CA LEU A 199 -16.14 24.51 17.79
C LEU A 199 -15.06 23.68 18.45
N ASN A 200 -15.41 22.85 19.43
CA ASN A 200 -14.47 22.05 20.19
C ASN A 200 -14.25 20.65 19.59
N HIS A 201 -15.22 20.13 18.87
CA HIS A 201 -15.14 18.82 18.23
C HIS A 201 -16.10 18.71 17.06
N ALA A 202 -15.77 17.81 16.15
CA ALA A 202 -16.61 17.38 15.04
C ALA A 202 -16.91 15.89 15.15
N TRP A 203 -18.13 15.50 14.79
CA TRP A 203 -18.51 14.10 14.61
C TRP A 203 -18.68 13.84 13.12
N LEU A 204 -17.87 12.95 12.58
CA LEU A 204 -17.92 12.56 11.17
C LEU A 204 -18.39 11.11 11.07
N ARG A 205 -19.44 10.89 10.31
CA ARG A 205 -19.85 9.54 9.90
C ARG A 205 -19.10 9.17 8.63
N VAL A 206 -18.28 8.16 8.71
CA VAL A 206 -17.42 7.73 7.62
C VAL A 206 -17.72 6.29 7.19
N PHE A 207 -17.49 6.00 5.93
CA PHE A 207 -17.63 4.67 5.35
C PHE A 207 -16.34 4.33 4.58
N GLU A 208 -15.69 3.21 4.96
CA GLU A 208 -14.45 2.71 4.34
C GLU A 208 -13.41 3.81 4.06
N SER A 209 -13.15 4.65 5.07
CA SER A 209 -12.35 5.85 4.92
C SER A 209 -11.06 5.80 5.70
N SER A 210 -10.04 6.49 5.18
CA SER A 210 -8.75 6.69 5.84
C SER A 210 -8.17 8.07 5.52
N GLY A 211 -7.19 8.53 6.34
CA GLY A 211 -6.50 9.81 6.10
C GLY A 211 -7.42 11.03 6.23
N ILE A 212 -8.27 11.06 7.26
CA ILE A 212 -9.22 12.15 7.48
C ILE A 212 -8.62 13.19 8.41
N PHE A 213 -8.70 14.45 8.02
CA PHE A 213 -8.33 15.60 8.82
C PHE A 213 -9.57 16.49 8.99
N ALA A 214 -9.70 17.13 10.14
CA ALA A 214 -10.74 18.14 10.33
C ALA A 214 -10.25 19.28 11.21
N GLY A 215 -10.70 20.48 10.94
CA GLY A 215 -10.26 21.66 11.67
C GLY A 215 -11.17 22.87 11.48
N PRO A 216 -10.97 23.92 12.29
CA PRO A 216 -11.71 25.18 12.17
C PRO A 216 -11.27 26.00 10.96
N THR A 217 -10.06 25.78 10.45
CA THR A 217 -9.53 26.41 9.23
C THR A 217 -8.69 25.41 8.47
N SER A 218 -8.47 25.64 7.17
CA SER A 218 -7.59 24.80 6.33
C SER A 218 -6.16 24.69 6.84
N GLU A 219 -5.69 25.63 7.66
CA GLU A 219 -4.34 25.63 8.24
C GLU A 219 -4.26 24.92 9.60
N LYS A 220 -5.41 24.69 10.27
CA LYS A 220 -5.48 24.10 11.61
C LYS A 220 -6.25 22.80 11.61
N LEU A 221 -5.80 21.87 10.79
CA LEU A 221 -6.38 20.55 10.69
C LEU A 221 -5.80 19.58 11.73
N THR A 222 -6.65 18.76 12.31
CA THR A 222 -6.28 17.68 13.25
C THR A 222 -6.59 16.35 12.60
N GLU A 223 -5.63 15.43 12.56
CA GLU A 223 -5.81 14.11 12.00
C GLU A 223 -6.72 13.24 12.90
N ALA A 224 -7.68 12.56 12.29
CA ALA A 224 -8.43 11.49 12.94
C ALA A 224 -7.54 10.26 13.09
N LYS A 225 -7.18 9.88 14.32
CA LYS A 225 -6.34 8.71 14.59
C LYS A 225 -6.95 7.46 13.96
N GLN A 226 -6.21 6.88 13.01
CA GLN A 226 -6.68 5.75 12.23
C GLN A 226 -6.29 4.41 12.85
N ARG A 227 -5.02 4.25 13.19
CA ARG A 227 -4.50 3.01 13.79
C ARG A 227 -4.99 2.85 15.22
N THR A 228 -5.50 1.65 15.55
CA THR A 228 -6.01 1.32 16.90
C THR A 228 -5.40 0.04 17.45
N THR A 229 -5.54 -1.08 16.75
CA THR A 229 -5.17 -2.43 17.22
C THR A 229 -4.33 -3.20 16.22
N GLU A 230 -4.10 -2.64 15.04
CA GLU A 230 -3.36 -3.33 13.98
C GLU A 230 -1.89 -3.54 14.37
N PRO A 231 -1.31 -4.73 14.08
CA PRO A 231 0.09 -5.02 14.33
C PRO A 231 1.03 -4.06 13.61
N PHE A 232 2.26 -3.94 14.10
CA PHE A 232 3.29 -3.17 13.44
C PHE A 232 3.61 -3.79 12.07
N GLY A 233 3.71 -2.96 11.02
CA GLY A 233 4.00 -3.39 9.64
C GLY A 233 2.77 -3.78 8.81
N VAL A 234 1.58 -3.78 9.41
CA VAL A 234 0.30 -3.95 8.69
C VAL A 234 -0.34 -2.57 8.47
N PRO A 235 -0.91 -2.27 7.29
CA PRO A 235 -1.61 -1.02 7.06
C PRO A 235 -2.84 -0.92 7.98
N PRO A 236 -3.23 0.31 8.42
CA PRO A 236 -4.41 0.50 9.26
C PRO A 236 -5.68 0.18 8.47
N ASN A 237 -6.66 -0.44 9.10
CA ASN A 237 -7.93 -0.78 8.48
C ASN A 237 -8.74 0.47 8.12
N LEU A 238 -9.50 0.41 7.02
CA LEU A 238 -10.47 1.43 6.67
C LEU A 238 -11.56 1.52 7.74
N LYS A 239 -11.97 2.74 8.09
CA LYS A 239 -12.98 2.94 9.13
C LYS A 239 -14.37 3.15 8.55
N THR A 240 -15.33 2.40 9.11
CA THR A 240 -16.77 2.59 8.88
C THR A 240 -17.42 2.79 10.25
N THR A 241 -17.45 4.04 10.72
CA THR A 241 -17.95 4.39 12.06
C THR A 241 -18.17 5.90 12.19
N ASP A 242 -18.74 6.31 13.31
CA ASP A 242 -18.76 7.71 13.73
C ASP A 242 -17.44 8.05 14.43
N ILE A 243 -16.68 9.00 13.89
CA ILE A 243 -15.39 9.44 14.42
C ILE A 243 -15.57 10.80 15.11
N LYS A 244 -15.11 10.89 16.35
CA LYS A 244 -15.00 12.16 17.05
C LYS A 244 -13.60 12.73 16.89
N ILE A 245 -13.49 13.91 16.29
CA ILE A 245 -12.24 14.64 16.15
C ILE A 245 -12.28 15.85 17.10
N MET A 246 -11.28 15.95 17.96
CA MET A 246 -11.09 17.12 18.82
C MET A 246 -10.46 18.23 17.98
N LEU A 247 -11.16 19.34 17.84
CA LEU A 247 -10.67 20.48 17.07
C LEU A 247 -9.82 21.40 17.94
N THR A 248 -8.83 22.02 17.33
CA THR A 248 -8.11 23.11 17.99
C THR A 248 -9.06 24.28 18.21
N PRO A 249 -9.32 24.71 19.47
CA PRO A 249 -10.29 25.78 19.74
C PRO A 249 -9.93 27.05 18.97
N SER A 250 -10.92 27.60 18.27
CA SER A 250 -10.77 28.83 17.52
C SER A 250 -12.10 29.58 17.51
N TRP A 251 -12.11 30.81 17.99
CA TRP A 251 -13.28 31.66 17.95
C TRP A 251 -13.47 32.22 16.55
N GLN A 252 -14.63 31.97 15.96
CA GLN A 252 -14.96 32.35 14.58
C GLN A 252 -16.41 32.84 14.46
N ASP A 253 -16.65 33.78 13.57
CA ASP A 253 -17.97 34.31 13.31
C ASP A 253 -18.88 33.33 12.56
N TYR A 254 -18.30 32.46 11.75
CA TYR A 254 -19.01 31.53 10.87
C TYR A 254 -19.27 30.16 11.46
N GLY A 255 -18.38 29.66 12.35
CA GLY A 255 -18.48 28.31 12.91
C GLY A 255 -18.48 27.23 11.83
N GLN A 256 -17.58 27.32 10.87
CA GLN A 256 -17.37 26.38 9.78
C GLN A 256 -16.33 25.33 10.16
N ILE A 257 -16.42 24.15 9.54
CA ILE A 257 -15.44 23.08 9.67
C ILE A 257 -14.87 22.79 8.28
N PHE A 258 -13.56 22.62 8.22
CA PHE A 258 -12.82 22.14 7.09
C PHE A 258 -12.47 20.65 7.32
N ILE A 259 -12.63 19.85 6.28
CA ILE A 259 -12.38 18.41 6.28
C ILE A 259 -11.50 18.07 5.08
#